data_9a649de89b2cdbdeb36b9d1e2ea9cac4
#
_entry.id   9a649de89b2cdbdeb36b9d1e2ea9cac4
#
_cell.length_a   1.000
_cell.length_b   1.000
_cell.length_c   1.000
_cell.angle_alpha   90.00
_cell.angle_beta   90.00
_cell.angle_gamma   90.00
#
_symmetry.space_group_name_H-M   'P 1'
#
loop_
_entity.id
_entity.type
_entity.pdbx_description
1 polymer ?
#
loop_
_entity_poly.entity_id
_entity_poly.type
_entity_poly.pdbx_seq_one_letter_code
_entity_poly.pdbx_strand_id
1 'polypeptide(L)'
;MVWKVRRVVTGHDQDGKSVFIMDGYAPNVLEMASMPGLALTDLWETKGAPASNDGNADAAARPVHLEPPKNGTILRIVEFPPDSQWRQSADARKAFDSIGAGHAPDKHSADPMMHKTSTVDYIIVLKGEIW
;
A
#
# COMPACT_ATOMS: atom_id res chain seq x y z
N MET A 1 -1.85 14.55 9.55
CA MET A 1 -0.37 14.43 9.33
C MET A 1 -0.10 12.96 9.10
N VAL A 2 0.42 12.61 7.94
CA VAL A 2 0.73 11.22 7.59
C VAL A 2 1.96 10.74 8.34
N TRP A 3 1.94 9.50 8.78
CA TRP A 3 3.04 8.88 9.49
C TRP A 3 4.27 8.72 8.58
N LYS A 4 5.40 9.23 9.02
CA LYS A 4 6.68 9.05 8.32
C LYS A 4 7.26 7.67 8.69
N VAL A 5 7.04 6.70 7.82
CA VAL A 5 7.53 5.34 8.00
C VAL A 5 8.98 5.24 7.57
N ARG A 6 9.89 4.94 8.51
CA ARG A 6 11.26 4.59 8.18
C ARG A 6 11.31 3.14 7.69
N ARG A 7 12.00 2.92 6.58
CA ARG A 7 12.33 1.58 6.09
C ARG A 7 13.82 1.43 5.87
N VAL A 8 14.31 0.24 6.04
CA VAL A 8 15.68 -0.16 5.70
C VAL A 8 15.58 -1.29 4.69
N VAL A 9 16.27 -1.13 3.56
CA VAL A 9 16.31 -2.14 2.50
C VAL A 9 17.74 -2.59 2.32
N THR A 10 17.97 -3.90 2.34
CA THR A 10 19.24 -4.50 2.08
C THR A 10 19.34 -5.01 0.64
N GLY A 11 20.51 -5.03 0.10
CA GLY A 11 20.84 -5.58 -1.22
C GLY A 11 22.26 -6.13 -1.21
N HIS A 12 22.88 -6.17 -2.37
CA HIS A 12 24.22 -6.72 -2.54
C HIS A 12 25.10 -5.74 -3.29
N ASP A 13 26.36 -5.66 -2.91
CA ASP A 13 27.39 -4.96 -3.69
C ASP A 13 27.90 -5.84 -4.87
N GLN A 14 28.89 -5.33 -5.60
CA GLN A 14 29.45 -6.03 -6.75
C GLN A 14 30.17 -7.35 -6.38
N ASP A 15 30.56 -7.50 -5.13
CA ASP A 15 31.21 -8.70 -4.59
C ASP A 15 30.19 -9.67 -3.97
N GLY A 16 28.89 -9.37 -4.06
CA GLY A 16 27.82 -10.17 -3.50
C GLY A 16 27.65 -10.04 -1.99
N LYS A 17 28.29 -9.06 -1.34
CA LYS A 17 28.13 -8.81 0.09
C LYS A 17 26.85 -8.04 0.36
N SER A 18 26.16 -8.41 1.45
CA SER A 18 24.97 -7.71 1.89
C SER A 18 25.30 -6.29 2.35
N VAL A 19 24.57 -5.32 1.82
CA VAL A 19 24.72 -3.88 2.13
C VAL A 19 23.34 -3.25 2.34
N PHE A 20 23.31 -2.12 3.03
CA PHE A 20 22.13 -1.26 3.04
C PHE A 20 22.10 -0.45 1.75
N ILE A 21 21.06 -0.63 0.93
CA ILE A 21 20.85 0.16 -0.29
C ILE A 21 19.94 1.35 -0.05
N MET A 22 19.09 1.27 0.97
CA MET A 22 18.20 2.35 1.40
C MET A 22 18.07 2.33 2.92
N ASP A 23 18.17 3.48 3.54
CA ASP A 23 17.83 3.72 4.94
C ASP A 23 17.23 5.12 5.06
N GLY A 24 15.94 5.20 5.35
CA GLY A 24 15.24 6.48 5.43
C GLY A 24 13.73 6.33 5.41
N TYR A 25 13.04 7.45 5.29
CA TYR A 25 11.58 7.43 5.17
C TYR A 25 11.13 6.91 3.81
N ALA A 26 10.12 6.04 3.82
CA ALA A 26 9.51 5.52 2.60
C ALA A 26 8.95 6.69 1.76
N PRO A 27 9.39 6.85 0.50
CA PRO A 27 8.99 7.99 -0.31
C PRO A 27 7.66 7.79 -1.03
N ASN A 28 7.20 6.54 -1.16
CA ASN A 28 6.00 6.21 -1.92
C ASN A 28 4.75 6.26 -1.03
N VAL A 29 4.27 7.48 -0.82
CA VAL A 29 3.10 7.79 0.03
C VAL A 29 2.03 8.43 -0.84
N LEU A 30 0.83 7.89 -0.79
CA LEU A 30 -0.37 8.47 -1.38
C LEU A 30 -1.32 8.92 -0.27
N GLU A 31 -1.52 10.22 -0.15
CA GLU A 31 -2.62 10.80 0.63
C GLU A 31 -3.88 10.85 -0.24
N MET A 32 -4.94 10.21 0.18
CA MET A 32 -6.15 10.05 -0.60
C MET A 32 -6.97 11.35 -0.59
N ALA A 33 -6.95 12.10 -1.69
CA ALA A 33 -7.66 13.39 -1.78
C ALA A 33 -9.19 13.26 -1.60
N SER A 34 -9.76 12.13 -2.07
CA SER A 34 -11.20 11.83 -1.95
C SER A 34 -11.62 11.32 -0.57
N MET A 35 -10.66 11.02 0.30
CA MET A 35 -10.88 10.56 1.67
C MET A 35 -9.80 11.14 2.59
N PRO A 36 -9.94 12.38 3.06
CA PRO A 36 -8.95 13.03 3.91
C PRO A 36 -8.61 12.20 5.16
N GLY A 37 -7.32 11.98 5.39
CA GLY A 37 -6.82 11.16 6.48
C GLY A 37 -6.53 9.70 6.11
N LEU A 38 -7.03 9.20 4.98
CA LEU A 38 -6.60 7.93 4.42
C LEU A 38 -5.26 8.13 3.71
N ALA A 39 -4.26 7.36 4.09
CA ALA A 39 -2.98 7.34 3.42
C ALA A 39 -2.46 5.92 3.20
N LEU A 40 -1.82 5.71 2.07
CA LEU A 40 -1.20 4.45 1.67
C LEU A 40 0.30 4.67 1.52
N THR A 41 1.11 3.95 2.28
CA THR A 41 2.58 3.96 2.16
C THR A 41 3.05 2.60 1.67
N ASP A 42 3.44 2.52 0.41
CA ASP A 42 4.00 1.29 -0.16
C ASP A 42 5.47 1.15 0.23
N LEU A 43 5.79 0.05 0.89
CA LEU A 43 7.14 -0.23 1.39
C LEU A 43 7.94 -1.11 0.42
N TRP A 44 7.28 -2.07 -0.22
CA TRP A 44 7.92 -2.97 -1.17
C TRP A 44 6.90 -3.62 -2.09
N GLU A 45 7.35 -4.06 -3.28
CA GLU A 45 6.57 -4.86 -4.21
C GLU A 45 7.42 -6.02 -4.74
N THR A 46 6.82 -7.19 -4.87
CA THR A 46 7.38 -8.29 -5.66
C THR A 46 6.55 -8.50 -6.92
N LYS A 47 7.18 -8.95 -8.00
CA LYS A 47 6.51 -9.14 -9.31
C LYS A 47 6.33 -10.61 -9.68
N GLY A 48 6.58 -11.51 -8.75
CA GLY A 48 6.45 -12.95 -8.99
C GLY A 48 6.85 -13.79 -7.79
N ALA A 49 6.66 -15.09 -7.92
CA ALA A 49 7.12 -16.12 -6.99
C ALA A 49 7.84 -17.23 -7.76
N PRO A 50 9.12 -17.53 -7.47
CA PRO A 50 9.94 -16.83 -6.47
C PRO A 50 10.20 -15.38 -6.82
N ALA A 51 10.33 -14.52 -5.80
CA ALA A 51 10.66 -13.12 -5.99
C ALA A 51 12.13 -12.96 -6.39
N SER A 52 12.40 -12.09 -7.37
CA SER A 52 13.78 -11.70 -7.68
C SER A 52 14.28 -10.71 -6.64
N ASN A 53 15.55 -10.87 -6.27
CA ASN A 53 16.31 -9.90 -5.46
C ASN A 53 17.45 -9.25 -6.27
N ASP A 54 17.36 -9.27 -7.58
CA ASP A 54 18.37 -8.71 -8.48
C ASP A 54 18.32 -7.18 -8.48
N GLY A 55 19.52 -6.59 -8.50
CA GLY A 55 19.70 -5.13 -8.58
C GLY A 55 19.36 -4.41 -7.28
N ASN A 56 19.46 -3.07 -7.33
CA ASN A 56 19.30 -2.19 -6.17
C ASN A 56 18.20 -1.14 -6.39
N ALA A 57 17.31 -1.35 -7.35
CA ALA A 57 16.21 -0.44 -7.61
C ALA A 57 15.17 -0.50 -6.49
N ASP A 58 14.55 0.65 -6.19
CA ASP A 58 13.44 0.70 -5.24
C ASP A 58 12.18 0.08 -5.88
N ALA A 59 11.81 -1.10 -5.41
CA ALA A 59 10.65 -1.81 -5.92
C ALA A 59 9.31 -1.10 -5.63
N ALA A 60 9.29 -0.15 -4.69
CA ALA A 60 8.13 0.67 -4.40
C ALA A 60 8.10 1.99 -5.19
N ALA A 61 9.12 2.33 -6.00
CA ALA A 61 9.18 3.56 -6.78
C ALA A 61 8.25 3.50 -8.00
N ARG A 62 6.96 3.50 -7.76
CA ARG A 62 5.89 3.44 -8.76
C ARG A 62 4.60 4.04 -8.22
N PRO A 63 3.61 4.41 -9.05
CA PRO A 63 2.30 4.83 -8.55
C PRO A 63 1.65 3.78 -7.65
N VAL A 64 0.97 4.23 -6.60
CA VAL A 64 0.21 3.34 -5.72
C VAL A 64 -0.97 2.75 -6.49
N HIS A 65 -1.13 1.44 -6.43
CA HIS A 65 -2.28 0.70 -6.95
C HIS A 65 -2.77 -0.31 -5.91
N LEU A 66 -4.04 -0.76 -6.03
CA LEU A 66 -4.65 -1.61 -5.01
C LEU A 66 -3.99 -2.99 -4.98
N GLU A 67 -4.03 -3.68 -6.10
CA GLU A 67 -3.64 -5.09 -6.22
C GLU A 67 -2.16 -5.24 -6.55
N PRO A 68 -1.47 -6.28 -6.03
CA PRO A 68 -0.14 -6.62 -6.49
C PRO A 68 -0.16 -7.14 -7.94
N PRO A 69 0.99 -7.16 -8.62
CA PRO A 69 1.12 -7.87 -9.87
C PRO A 69 0.77 -9.36 -9.74
N LYS A 70 0.40 -10.00 -10.85
CA LYS A 70 0.13 -11.45 -10.86
C LYS A 70 1.30 -12.22 -10.25
N ASN A 71 1.00 -13.07 -9.26
CA ASN A 71 1.97 -13.83 -8.46
C ASN A 71 2.95 -12.95 -7.66
N GLY A 72 2.65 -11.68 -7.50
CA GLY A 72 3.44 -10.74 -6.70
C GLY A 72 2.79 -10.42 -5.35
N THR A 73 3.45 -9.54 -4.60
CA THR A 73 2.98 -9.04 -3.30
C THR A 73 3.22 -7.54 -3.18
N ILE A 74 2.45 -6.88 -2.33
CA ILE A 74 2.70 -5.51 -1.88
C ILE A 74 2.79 -5.53 -0.36
N LEU A 75 3.87 -4.97 0.19
CA LEU A 75 3.97 -4.61 1.60
C LEU A 75 3.58 -3.15 1.75
N ARG A 76 2.50 -2.89 2.50
CA ARG A 76 1.89 -1.56 2.61
C ARG A 76 1.54 -1.24 4.06
N ILE A 77 1.68 0.03 4.43
CA ILE A 77 1.03 0.60 5.62
C ILE A 77 -0.15 1.43 5.16
N VAL A 78 -1.29 1.22 5.81
CA VAL A 78 -2.52 1.98 5.57
C VAL A 78 -2.88 2.72 6.85
N GLU A 79 -3.11 4.02 6.72
CA GLU A 79 -3.63 4.86 7.78
C GLU A 79 -5.10 5.16 7.49
N PHE A 80 -5.98 4.75 8.40
CA PHE A 80 -7.41 5.04 8.31
C PHE A 80 -7.77 6.17 9.27
N PRO A 81 -8.52 7.18 8.81
CA PRO A 81 -9.12 8.14 9.72
C PRO A 81 -10.27 7.49 10.51
N PRO A 82 -10.66 8.04 11.67
CA PRO A 82 -11.88 7.60 12.35
C PRO A 82 -13.09 7.67 11.42
N ASP A 83 -13.96 6.67 11.47
CA ASP A 83 -15.15 6.55 10.61
C ASP A 83 -16.02 7.80 10.60
N SER A 84 -16.17 8.46 11.75
CA SER A 84 -16.92 9.71 11.89
C SER A 84 -16.40 10.87 11.02
N GLN A 85 -15.15 10.80 10.56
CA GLN A 85 -14.51 11.86 9.78
C GLN A 85 -14.71 11.69 8.27
N TRP A 86 -15.04 10.49 7.81
CA TRP A 86 -15.08 10.24 6.37
C TRP A 86 -16.38 9.61 5.85
N ARG A 87 -17.11 8.80 6.64
CA ARG A 87 -18.28 8.04 6.16
C ARG A 87 -19.36 8.88 5.49
N GLN A 88 -19.51 10.16 5.86
CA GLN A 88 -20.51 11.05 5.28
C GLN A 88 -20.01 11.87 4.08
N SER A 89 -18.69 11.98 3.90
CA SER A 89 -18.10 12.90 2.91
C SER A 89 -17.20 12.19 1.89
N ALA A 90 -16.81 10.94 2.14
CA ALA A 90 -15.91 10.22 1.26
C ALA A 90 -16.60 9.76 -0.01
N ASP A 91 -15.96 9.98 -1.14
CA ASP A 91 -16.30 9.38 -2.41
C ASP A 91 -15.44 8.10 -2.59
N ALA A 92 -15.97 6.99 -2.07
CA ALA A 92 -15.29 5.69 -2.14
C ALA A 92 -14.96 5.30 -3.59
N ARG A 93 -15.84 5.59 -4.54
CA ARG A 93 -15.60 5.28 -5.94
C ARG A 93 -14.40 6.02 -6.48
N LYS A 94 -14.30 7.33 -6.23
CA LYS A 94 -13.12 8.10 -6.62
C LYS A 94 -11.85 7.61 -5.93
N ALA A 95 -11.94 7.17 -4.66
CA ALA A 95 -10.81 6.60 -3.95
C ALA A 95 -10.28 5.37 -4.68
N PHE A 96 -11.14 4.40 -5.00
CA PHE A 96 -10.73 3.19 -5.73
C PHE A 96 -10.26 3.51 -7.16
N ASP A 97 -10.94 4.40 -7.89
CA ASP A 97 -10.53 4.79 -9.24
C ASP A 97 -9.12 5.42 -9.24
N SER A 98 -8.78 6.20 -8.22
CA SER A 98 -7.47 6.87 -8.12
C SER A 98 -6.28 5.92 -7.96
N ILE A 99 -6.54 4.67 -7.54
CA ILE A 99 -5.54 3.60 -7.40
C ILE A 99 -5.77 2.46 -8.40
N GLY A 100 -6.48 2.75 -9.51
CA GLY A 100 -6.72 1.79 -10.59
C GLY A 100 -7.65 0.64 -10.24
N ALA A 101 -8.44 0.76 -9.18
CA ALA A 101 -9.25 -0.31 -8.59
C ALA A 101 -10.77 -0.08 -8.68
N GLY A 102 -11.24 0.70 -9.65
CA GLY A 102 -12.67 0.96 -9.85
C GLY A 102 -13.55 -0.28 -10.07
N HIS A 103 -12.92 -1.42 -10.34
CA HIS A 103 -13.58 -2.73 -10.47
C HIS A 103 -13.76 -3.47 -9.14
N ALA A 104 -13.00 -3.10 -8.09
CA ALA A 104 -12.92 -3.83 -6.83
C ALA A 104 -14.13 -3.66 -5.90
N PRO A 105 -14.82 -2.48 -5.83
CA PRO A 105 -15.93 -2.28 -4.91
C PRO A 105 -17.09 -3.25 -5.17
N ASP A 106 -17.64 -3.78 -4.07
CA ASP A 106 -18.85 -4.60 -4.12
C ASP A 106 -20.07 -3.71 -4.31
N LYS A 107 -20.73 -3.86 -5.47
CA LYS A 107 -21.92 -3.07 -5.84
C LYS A 107 -23.16 -3.42 -5.02
N HIS A 108 -23.14 -4.53 -4.28
CA HIS A 108 -24.27 -5.01 -3.49
C HIS A 108 -24.08 -4.78 -1.98
N SER A 109 -22.91 -4.32 -1.57
CA SER A 109 -22.64 -4.01 -0.16
C SER A 109 -23.28 -2.68 0.25
N ALA A 110 -23.81 -2.65 1.47
CA ALA A 110 -24.23 -1.41 2.12
C ALA A 110 -23.04 -0.52 2.54
N ASP A 111 -21.87 -1.11 2.69
CA ASP A 111 -20.64 -0.37 2.99
C ASP A 111 -19.94 -0.01 1.67
N PRO A 112 -19.78 1.30 1.38
CA PRO A 112 -19.18 1.76 0.13
C PRO A 112 -17.69 1.40 -0.01
N MET A 113 -17.04 1.04 1.09
CA MET A 113 -15.63 0.63 1.10
C MET A 113 -15.44 -0.89 0.98
N MET A 114 -16.54 -1.65 1.02
CA MET A 114 -16.44 -3.09 0.81
C MET A 114 -15.97 -3.41 -0.60
N HIS A 115 -14.90 -4.18 -0.69
CA HIS A 115 -14.30 -4.55 -1.96
C HIS A 115 -13.73 -5.97 -1.91
N LYS A 116 -13.43 -6.52 -3.07
CA LYS A 116 -12.81 -7.83 -3.21
C LYS A 116 -11.71 -7.79 -4.25
N THR A 117 -10.60 -8.42 -3.93
CA THR A 117 -9.47 -8.65 -4.83
C THR A 117 -9.13 -10.14 -4.88
N SER A 118 -8.34 -10.57 -5.87
CA SER A 118 -7.84 -11.94 -6.00
C SER A 118 -6.54 -12.13 -5.21
N THR A 119 -6.53 -11.66 -3.96
CA THR A 119 -5.38 -11.68 -3.05
C THR A 119 -5.70 -12.36 -1.74
N VAL A 120 -4.66 -12.71 -0.99
CA VAL A 120 -4.73 -13.03 0.44
C VAL A 120 -4.03 -11.90 1.17
N ASP A 121 -4.72 -11.31 2.15
CA ASP A 121 -4.22 -10.16 2.88
C ASP A 121 -3.90 -10.54 4.32
N TYR A 122 -2.70 -10.21 4.78
CA TYR A 122 -2.30 -10.29 6.18
C TYR A 122 -2.37 -8.90 6.78
N ILE A 123 -3.27 -8.70 7.73
CA ILE A 123 -3.51 -7.40 8.37
C ILE A 123 -2.94 -7.41 9.78
N ILE A 124 -2.07 -6.45 10.07
CA ILE A 124 -1.45 -6.26 11.38
C ILE A 124 -1.79 -4.85 11.86
N VAL A 125 -2.50 -4.74 12.98
CA VAL A 125 -2.82 -3.43 13.59
C VAL A 125 -1.59 -2.93 14.35
N LEU A 126 -0.97 -1.85 13.86
CA LEU A 126 0.21 -1.24 14.47
C LEU A 126 -0.16 -0.20 15.51
N LYS A 127 -1.29 0.50 15.34
CA LYS A 127 -1.78 1.54 16.25
C LYS A 127 -3.29 1.71 16.11
N GLY A 128 -3.98 1.97 17.23
CA GLY A 128 -5.43 2.15 17.23
C GLY A 128 -6.20 0.85 17.28
N GLU A 129 -7.44 0.90 16.85
CA GLU A 129 -8.38 -0.22 16.84
C GLU A 129 -9.11 -0.24 15.49
N ILE A 130 -9.44 -1.42 15.00
CA ILE A 130 -10.24 -1.63 13.80
C ILE A 130 -11.30 -2.69 14.12
N TRP A 131 -12.54 -2.48 13.63
CA TRP A 131 -13.70 -3.34 13.87
C TRP A 131 -14.23 -3.89 12.55
#